data_5c3c05d53944df5a05fa35c3604dedef
#
_entry.id   5c3c05d53944df5a05fa35c3604dedef
#
_cell.length_a   1.000
_cell.length_b   1.000
_cell.length_c   1.000
_cell.angle_alpha   90.00
_cell.angle_beta   90.00
_cell.angle_gamma   90.00
#
_symmetry.space_group_name_H-M   'P 1'
#
loop_
_entity.id
_entity.type
_entity.pdbx_description
1 polymer ?
#
loop_
_entity_poly.entity_id
_entity_poly.type
_entity_poly.pdbx_seq_one_letter_code
_entity_poly.pdbx_strand_id
1 'polypeptide(L)'
;MSISQQLLEQSIQLNIQQALQEDIGDGDITALLTPEDEQATATIISREDMILAGQPWVNALIAAFDSSVQITWLKNDGDLVFANETIFKLAGSARSLLTVERPALNFVQTLSAVASKTAVYVKQLDGLNTKLLDTRKTLPGLRIAQKYAVAVGGGQNHRLGLFDAFLIKENHIMAAGGIAQAIAKAHQIAPGKPVEVEVETWAELEQALEAQADIVMLDNFSQQQMIDAVKHVAGRCKLEASGNITIANLREVASTGVDYISMGVLTKDVKAVDLSMRFNA
;
A
#
# COMPACT_ATOMS: atom_id res chain seq x y z
N MET A 1 6.51 3.37 -8.52
CA MET A 1 6.99 2.05 -9.02
C MET A 1 5.82 1.09 -9.11
N SER A 2 5.91 -0.02 -9.85
CA SER A 2 4.85 -1.02 -9.92
C SER A 2 5.33 -2.33 -9.27
N ILE A 3 4.41 -3.00 -8.57
CA ILE A 3 4.65 -4.35 -8.03
C ILE A 3 4.63 -5.32 -9.20
N SER A 4 5.70 -6.12 -9.39
CA SER A 4 5.67 -7.17 -10.41
C SER A 4 4.71 -8.29 -10.02
N GLN A 5 4.11 -8.96 -11.02
CA GLN A 5 3.21 -10.08 -10.78
C GLN A 5 3.87 -11.17 -9.92
N GLN A 6 5.12 -11.52 -10.22
CA GLN A 6 5.88 -12.51 -9.46
C GLN A 6 6.05 -12.12 -7.98
N LEU A 7 6.40 -10.85 -7.70
CA LEU A 7 6.56 -10.39 -6.32
C LEU A 7 5.24 -10.39 -5.56
N LEU A 8 4.14 -10.03 -6.24
CA LEU A 8 2.80 -10.05 -5.67
C LEU A 8 2.40 -11.49 -5.29
N GLU A 9 2.54 -12.45 -6.21
CA GLU A 9 2.24 -13.85 -5.99
C GLU A 9 3.06 -14.45 -4.83
N GLN A 10 4.37 -14.20 -4.81
CA GLN A 10 5.24 -14.64 -3.70
C GLN A 10 4.79 -14.05 -2.35
N SER A 11 4.43 -12.77 -2.33
CA SER A 11 3.97 -12.12 -1.11
C SER A 11 2.62 -12.70 -0.63
N ILE A 12 1.68 -12.95 -1.54
CA ILE A 12 0.41 -13.60 -1.24
C ILE A 12 0.65 -14.96 -0.59
N GLN A 13 1.47 -15.82 -1.21
CA GLN A 13 1.75 -17.16 -0.70
C GLN A 13 2.34 -17.13 0.72
N LEU A 14 3.31 -16.25 0.97
CA LEU A 14 3.91 -16.09 2.29
C LEU A 14 2.88 -15.61 3.33
N ASN A 15 2.06 -14.63 2.98
CA ASN A 15 1.03 -14.11 3.88
C ASN A 15 -0.01 -15.18 4.21
N ILE A 16 -0.45 -15.97 3.23
CA ILE A 16 -1.43 -17.04 3.45
C ILE A 16 -0.85 -18.12 4.35
N GLN A 17 0.38 -18.56 4.10
CA GLN A 17 1.04 -19.56 4.94
C GLN A 17 1.12 -19.09 6.41
N GLN A 18 1.51 -17.83 6.63
CA GLN A 18 1.60 -17.27 7.98
C GLN A 18 0.23 -17.17 8.65
N ALA A 19 -0.81 -16.69 7.93
CA ALA A 19 -2.14 -16.55 8.49
C ALA A 19 -2.79 -17.89 8.86
N LEU A 20 -2.63 -18.93 8.02
CA LEU A 20 -3.11 -20.27 8.31
C LEU A 20 -2.37 -20.88 9.51
N GLN A 21 -1.06 -20.69 9.61
CA GLN A 21 -0.29 -21.18 10.75
C GLN A 21 -0.65 -20.48 12.06
N GLU A 22 -0.89 -19.16 11.99
CA GLU A 22 -1.24 -18.32 13.15
C GLU A 22 -2.59 -18.69 13.75
N ASP A 23 -3.62 -18.88 12.90
CA ASP A 23 -5.01 -18.99 13.34
C ASP A 23 -5.46 -20.46 13.51
N ILE A 24 -4.95 -21.37 12.69
CA ILE A 24 -5.40 -22.78 12.69
C ILE A 24 -4.46 -23.67 13.48
N GLY A 25 -3.13 -23.45 13.41
CA GLY A 25 -2.14 -24.30 14.10
C GLY A 25 -2.34 -25.78 13.77
N ASP A 26 -2.59 -26.58 14.82
CA ASP A 26 -2.80 -28.04 14.71
C ASP A 26 -4.26 -28.41 14.35
N GLY A 27 -5.18 -27.43 14.25
CA GLY A 27 -6.57 -27.64 13.84
C GLY A 27 -7.59 -26.77 14.57
N ASP A 28 -8.74 -26.56 13.94
CA ASP A 28 -9.87 -25.82 14.51
C ASP A 28 -10.75 -26.78 15.34
N ILE A 29 -10.56 -26.75 16.66
CA ILE A 29 -11.30 -27.59 17.60
C ILE A 29 -12.78 -27.20 17.69
N THR A 30 -13.15 -25.98 17.40
CA THR A 30 -14.54 -25.49 17.45
C THR A 30 -15.34 -25.95 16.23
N ALA A 31 -14.72 -25.94 15.06
CA ALA A 31 -15.35 -26.45 13.84
C ALA A 31 -15.73 -27.94 13.94
N LEU A 32 -15.07 -28.73 14.80
CA LEU A 32 -15.41 -30.12 15.07
C LEU A 32 -16.80 -30.32 15.71
N LEU A 33 -17.41 -29.27 16.25
CA LEU A 33 -18.79 -29.32 16.75
C LEU A 33 -19.82 -29.42 15.62
N THR A 34 -19.42 -29.04 14.39
CA THR A 34 -20.26 -29.14 13.18
C THR A 34 -20.10 -30.53 12.57
N PRO A 35 -21.16 -31.19 12.06
CA PRO A 35 -21.05 -32.44 11.31
C PRO A 35 -20.05 -32.34 10.15
N GLU A 36 -19.37 -33.44 9.86
CA GLU A 36 -18.30 -33.43 8.83
C GLU A 36 -18.84 -33.23 7.40
N ASP A 37 -20.03 -33.78 7.13
CA ASP A 37 -20.71 -33.71 5.83
C ASP A 37 -21.60 -32.47 5.66
N GLU A 38 -21.69 -31.61 6.72
CA GLU A 38 -22.51 -30.40 6.70
C GLU A 38 -22.03 -29.43 5.63
N GLN A 39 -22.93 -29.06 4.70
CA GLN A 39 -22.69 -28.04 3.69
C GLN A 39 -23.40 -26.75 4.07
N ALA A 40 -22.74 -25.64 3.82
CA ALA A 40 -23.28 -24.32 4.14
C ALA A 40 -22.98 -23.29 3.04
N THR A 41 -23.73 -22.21 3.08
CA THR A 41 -23.42 -20.98 2.36
C THR A 41 -23.23 -19.85 3.36
N ALA A 42 -22.26 -18.98 3.09
CA ALA A 42 -22.00 -17.80 3.91
C ALA A 42 -21.96 -16.55 3.04
N THR A 43 -22.43 -15.44 3.61
CA THR A 43 -22.43 -14.12 2.98
C THR A 43 -21.55 -13.19 3.77
N ILE A 44 -20.61 -12.53 3.12
CA ILE A 44 -19.73 -11.54 3.72
C ILE A 44 -20.22 -10.15 3.34
N ILE A 45 -20.43 -9.31 4.36
CA ILE A 45 -20.95 -7.94 4.23
C ILE A 45 -20.01 -6.93 4.88
N SER A 46 -19.96 -5.73 4.32
CA SER A 46 -19.35 -4.57 4.97
C SER A 46 -20.33 -3.93 5.95
N ARG A 47 -19.82 -3.45 7.10
CA ARG A 47 -20.58 -2.69 8.07
C ARG A 47 -20.45 -1.19 7.89
N GLU A 48 -19.50 -0.75 7.09
CA GLU A 48 -19.22 0.65 6.80
C GLU A 48 -18.85 0.82 5.31
N ASP A 49 -18.84 2.05 4.82
CA ASP A 49 -18.44 2.36 3.45
C ASP A 49 -16.93 2.14 3.29
N MET A 50 -16.51 1.50 2.20
CA MET A 50 -15.11 1.21 1.92
C MET A 50 -14.81 1.10 0.43
N ILE A 51 -13.54 1.22 0.08
CA ILE A 51 -13.00 0.71 -1.21
C ILE A 51 -12.50 -0.70 -0.94
N LEU A 52 -13.03 -1.67 -1.68
CA LEU A 52 -12.63 -3.07 -1.54
C LEU A 52 -11.18 -3.26 -1.99
N ALA A 53 -10.40 -4.01 -1.20
CA ALA A 53 -9.09 -4.53 -1.57
C ALA A 53 -8.80 -5.84 -0.83
N GLY A 54 -8.20 -6.82 -1.54
CA GLY A 54 -7.77 -8.07 -0.92
C GLY A 54 -8.30 -9.33 -1.58
N GLN A 55 -9.03 -9.26 -2.69
CA GLN A 55 -9.51 -10.44 -3.43
C GLN A 55 -8.41 -11.49 -3.69
N PRO A 56 -7.19 -11.12 -4.15
CA PRO A 56 -6.14 -12.10 -4.40
C PRO A 56 -5.73 -12.90 -3.16
N TRP A 57 -5.75 -12.26 -1.96
CA TRP A 57 -5.45 -12.94 -0.70
C TRP A 57 -6.54 -13.92 -0.30
N VAL A 58 -7.81 -13.51 -0.37
CA VAL A 58 -8.93 -14.40 -0.05
C VAL A 58 -9.01 -15.60 -1.01
N ASN A 59 -8.84 -15.37 -2.30
CA ASN A 59 -8.82 -16.45 -3.30
C ASN A 59 -7.69 -17.46 -3.01
N ALA A 60 -6.48 -16.96 -2.71
CA ALA A 60 -5.35 -17.82 -2.41
C ALA A 60 -5.52 -18.55 -1.06
N LEU A 61 -6.11 -17.90 -0.06
CA LEU A 61 -6.42 -18.51 1.23
C LEU A 61 -7.36 -19.71 1.08
N ILE A 62 -8.48 -19.49 0.40
CA ILE A 62 -9.49 -20.55 0.16
C ILE A 62 -8.87 -21.69 -0.65
N ALA A 63 -8.17 -21.40 -1.74
CA ALA A 63 -7.53 -22.41 -2.56
C ALA A 63 -6.47 -23.23 -1.80
N ALA A 64 -5.75 -22.59 -0.87
CA ALA A 64 -4.72 -23.25 -0.05
C ALA A 64 -5.31 -24.11 1.08
N PHE A 65 -6.44 -23.70 1.66
CA PHE A 65 -7.07 -24.40 2.78
C PHE A 65 -8.01 -25.52 2.31
N ASP A 66 -8.99 -25.18 1.47
CA ASP A 66 -9.97 -26.12 0.91
C ASP A 66 -10.40 -25.68 -0.49
N SER A 67 -9.82 -26.27 -1.50
CA SER A 67 -10.09 -25.94 -2.91
C SER A 67 -11.49 -26.32 -3.39
N SER A 68 -12.27 -27.07 -2.58
CA SER A 68 -13.67 -27.40 -2.90
C SER A 68 -14.63 -26.26 -2.58
N VAL A 69 -14.23 -25.32 -1.71
CA VAL A 69 -15.03 -24.14 -1.36
C VAL A 69 -15.13 -23.20 -2.56
N GLN A 70 -16.37 -22.87 -2.93
CA GLN A 70 -16.68 -21.96 -4.03
C GLN A 70 -16.80 -20.53 -3.50
N ILE A 71 -16.14 -19.60 -4.21
CA ILE A 71 -16.22 -18.16 -3.96
C ILE A 71 -17.01 -17.50 -5.09
N THR A 72 -17.95 -16.63 -4.74
CA THR A 72 -18.69 -15.78 -5.68
C THR A 72 -18.53 -14.32 -5.27
N TRP A 73 -17.67 -13.59 -5.96
CA TRP A 73 -17.47 -12.15 -5.76
C TRP A 73 -18.62 -11.37 -6.40
N LEU A 74 -19.17 -10.40 -5.66
CA LEU A 74 -20.19 -9.44 -6.10
C LEU A 74 -19.61 -8.04 -6.30
N LYS A 75 -18.41 -7.81 -5.82
CA LYS A 75 -17.62 -6.57 -5.93
C LYS A 75 -16.19 -6.94 -6.28
N ASN A 76 -15.48 -6.03 -6.93
CA ASN A 76 -14.06 -6.19 -7.29
C ASN A 76 -13.17 -5.26 -6.49
N ASP A 77 -11.89 -5.58 -6.40
CA ASP A 77 -10.91 -4.65 -5.82
C ASP A 77 -10.98 -3.30 -6.56
N GLY A 78 -11.08 -2.21 -5.80
CA GLY A 78 -11.29 -0.85 -6.30
C GLY A 78 -12.75 -0.39 -6.32
N ASP A 79 -13.71 -1.30 -6.19
CA ASP A 79 -15.12 -0.91 -6.11
C ASP A 79 -15.43 -0.22 -4.78
N LEU A 80 -16.30 0.81 -4.84
CA LEU A 80 -16.94 1.37 -3.67
C LEU A 80 -18.02 0.40 -3.18
N VAL A 81 -17.91 0.00 -1.93
CA VAL A 81 -18.87 -0.84 -1.20
C VAL A 81 -19.51 0.02 -0.14
N PHE A 82 -20.86 0.06 -0.12
CA PHE A 82 -21.60 0.77 0.92
C PHE A 82 -21.88 -0.12 2.14
N ALA A 83 -22.16 0.51 3.26
CA ALA A 83 -22.52 -0.19 4.48
C ALA A 83 -23.72 -1.14 4.24
N ASN A 84 -23.60 -2.38 4.74
CA ASN A 84 -24.51 -3.50 4.59
C ASN A 84 -24.60 -4.11 3.18
N GLU A 85 -23.76 -3.71 2.23
CA GLU A 85 -23.66 -4.40 0.96
C GLU A 85 -22.90 -5.74 1.09
N THR A 86 -23.31 -6.72 0.31
CA THR A 86 -22.61 -7.98 0.17
C THR A 86 -21.39 -7.83 -0.72
N ILE A 87 -20.25 -8.29 -0.22
CA ILE A 87 -18.96 -8.26 -0.93
C ILE A 87 -18.79 -9.55 -1.75
N PHE A 88 -18.91 -10.70 -1.08
CA PHE A 88 -18.81 -12.02 -1.70
C PHE A 88 -19.58 -13.07 -0.89
N LYS A 89 -19.76 -14.24 -1.50
CA LYS A 89 -20.38 -15.42 -0.90
C LYS A 89 -19.43 -16.60 -0.97
N LEU A 90 -19.53 -17.47 0.02
CA LEU A 90 -18.83 -18.75 0.08
C LEU A 90 -19.86 -19.88 0.10
N ALA A 91 -19.54 -21.02 -0.53
CA ALA A 91 -20.34 -22.24 -0.48
C ALA A 91 -19.41 -23.45 -0.40
N GLY A 92 -19.67 -24.36 0.55
CA GLY A 92 -18.86 -25.56 0.77
C GLY A 92 -19.05 -26.16 2.14
N SER A 93 -18.05 -26.95 2.62
CA SER A 93 -18.06 -27.52 3.96
C SER A 93 -18.26 -26.45 5.02
N ALA A 94 -19.24 -26.63 5.90
CA ALA A 94 -19.50 -25.70 7.00
C ALA A 94 -18.27 -25.54 7.91
N ARG A 95 -17.53 -26.62 8.16
CA ARG A 95 -16.27 -26.59 8.90
C ARG A 95 -15.23 -25.68 8.22
N SER A 96 -15.03 -25.88 6.90
CA SER A 96 -14.08 -25.08 6.14
C SER A 96 -14.44 -23.61 6.14
N LEU A 97 -15.73 -23.26 5.96
CA LEU A 97 -16.18 -21.87 5.99
C LEU A 97 -15.93 -21.21 7.35
N LEU A 98 -16.19 -21.90 8.46
CA LEU A 98 -15.93 -21.40 9.82
C LEU A 98 -14.44 -21.17 10.06
N THR A 99 -13.60 -22.13 9.66
CA THR A 99 -12.17 -22.07 9.88
C THR A 99 -11.48 -20.94 9.11
N VAL A 100 -11.90 -20.67 7.87
CA VAL A 100 -11.25 -19.63 7.03
C VAL A 100 -11.83 -18.22 7.25
N GLU A 101 -12.94 -18.09 7.99
CA GLU A 101 -13.61 -16.81 8.21
C GLU A 101 -12.63 -15.73 8.67
N ARG A 102 -11.97 -15.97 9.79
CA ARG A 102 -11.15 -14.94 10.43
C ARG A 102 -9.96 -14.53 9.58
N PRO A 103 -9.13 -15.45 9.06
CA PRO A 103 -8.04 -15.07 8.15
C PRO A 103 -8.53 -14.32 6.90
N ALA A 104 -9.65 -14.74 6.29
CA ALA A 104 -10.21 -14.07 5.12
C ALA A 104 -10.64 -12.63 5.44
N LEU A 105 -11.40 -12.44 6.53
CA LEU A 105 -11.84 -11.11 6.94
C LEU A 105 -10.66 -10.22 7.34
N ASN A 106 -9.62 -10.76 7.99
CA ASN A 106 -8.44 -10.00 8.38
C ASN A 106 -7.71 -9.39 7.19
N PHE A 107 -7.56 -10.11 6.07
CA PHE A 107 -6.99 -9.54 4.86
C PHE A 107 -7.88 -8.45 4.27
N VAL A 108 -9.16 -8.72 4.06
CA VAL A 108 -10.08 -7.75 3.44
C VAL A 108 -10.21 -6.50 4.29
N GLN A 109 -10.44 -6.62 5.60
CA GLN A 109 -10.62 -5.47 6.50
C GLN A 109 -9.38 -4.56 6.54
N THR A 110 -8.17 -5.17 6.55
CA THR A 110 -6.90 -4.44 6.63
C THR A 110 -6.57 -3.76 5.31
N LEU A 111 -6.69 -4.49 4.19
CA LEU A 111 -6.34 -3.95 2.87
C LEU A 111 -7.38 -2.95 2.37
N SER A 112 -8.67 -3.18 2.60
CA SER A 112 -9.72 -2.22 2.28
C SER A 112 -9.59 -0.94 3.11
N ALA A 113 -9.12 -1.02 4.36
CA ALA A 113 -8.82 0.17 5.16
C ALA A 113 -7.73 1.04 4.52
N VAL A 114 -6.66 0.42 4.02
CA VAL A 114 -5.57 1.12 3.32
C VAL A 114 -6.07 1.72 2.01
N ALA A 115 -6.82 0.97 1.20
CA ALA A 115 -7.38 1.44 -0.06
C ALA A 115 -8.36 2.60 0.15
N SER A 116 -9.27 2.48 1.11
CA SER A 116 -10.26 3.51 1.45
C SER A 116 -9.59 4.80 1.92
N LYS A 117 -8.62 4.69 2.85
CA LYS A 117 -7.83 5.85 3.30
C LYS A 117 -7.12 6.49 2.10
N THR A 118 -6.47 5.71 1.26
CA THR A 118 -5.76 6.21 0.08
C THR A 118 -6.71 6.96 -0.85
N ALA A 119 -7.89 6.41 -1.14
CA ALA A 119 -8.88 7.05 -2.00
C ALA A 119 -9.34 8.42 -1.47
N VAL A 120 -9.53 8.54 -0.14
CA VAL A 120 -9.86 9.83 0.50
C VAL A 120 -8.75 10.86 0.28
N TYR A 121 -7.48 10.46 0.38
CA TYR A 121 -6.34 11.35 0.17
C TYR A 121 -6.14 11.69 -1.31
N VAL A 122 -6.27 10.71 -2.20
CA VAL A 122 -6.18 10.92 -3.66
C VAL A 122 -7.22 11.91 -4.15
N LYS A 123 -8.44 11.84 -3.61
CA LYS A 123 -9.53 12.79 -3.93
C LYS A 123 -9.17 14.24 -3.63
N GLN A 124 -8.28 14.52 -2.67
CA GLN A 124 -7.80 15.88 -2.41
C GLN A 124 -6.94 16.43 -3.56
N LEU A 125 -6.41 15.54 -4.41
CA LEU A 125 -5.55 15.89 -5.53
C LEU A 125 -6.31 16.03 -6.86
N ASP A 126 -7.63 15.90 -6.85
CA ASP A 126 -8.45 16.03 -8.07
C ASP A 126 -8.19 17.37 -8.77
N GLY A 127 -7.89 17.26 -10.09
CA GLY A 127 -7.56 18.40 -10.95
C GLY A 127 -6.09 18.87 -10.84
N LEU A 128 -5.25 18.21 -10.04
CA LEU A 128 -3.81 18.48 -9.93
C LEU A 128 -2.99 17.35 -10.57
N ASN A 129 -1.76 17.66 -11.00
CA ASN A 129 -0.87 16.67 -11.61
C ASN A 129 -0.07 15.84 -10.61
N THR A 130 0.03 16.32 -9.36
CA THR A 130 0.76 15.68 -8.26
C THR A 130 0.22 14.29 -7.96
N LYS A 131 1.11 13.31 -7.74
CA LYS A 131 0.76 11.93 -7.39
C LYS A 131 1.05 11.67 -5.92
N LEU A 132 0.13 10.95 -5.26
CA LEU A 132 0.27 10.51 -3.88
C LEU A 132 1.06 9.21 -3.83
N LEU A 133 2.15 9.18 -3.05
CA LEU A 133 2.98 8.00 -2.84
C LEU A 133 2.81 7.44 -1.43
N ASP A 134 2.91 6.12 -1.32
CA ASP A 134 3.15 5.46 -0.04
C ASP A 134 4.61 5.60 0.43
N THR A 135 4.97 4.88 1.47
CA THR A 135 6.35 4.82 1.98
C THR A 135 6.72 3.40 2.40
N ARG A 136 7.91 3.23 3.01
CA ARG A 136 8.31 1.97 3.67
C ARG A 136 7.82 1.86 5.13
N LYS A 137 7.04 2.82 5.62
CA LYS A 137 6.41 2.78 6.96
C LYS A 137 5.16 1.90 6.89
N THR A 138 5.34 0.57 6.88
CA THR A 138 4.29 -0.44 6.70
C THR A 138 4.24 -1.37 7.90
N LEU A 139 3.13 -2.12 8.03
CA LEU A 139 3.05 -3.23 8.95
C LEU A 139 4.09 -4.30 8.56
N PRO A 140 4.84 -4.87 9.53
CA PRO A 140 5.78 -5.95 9.23
C PRO A 140 5.09 -7.13 8.53
N GLY A 141 5.76 -7.70 7.52
CA GLY A 141 5.22 -8.82 6.73
C GLY A 141 4.16 -8.45 5.69
N LEU A 142 3.46 -7.29 5.81
CA LEU A 142 2.35 -6.90 4.94
C LEU A 142 2.70 -5.78 3.94
N ARG A 143 3.99 -5.45 3.76
CA ARG A 143 4.36 -4.31 2.90
C ARG A 143 3.80 -4.39 1.50
N ILE A 144 3.97 -5.51 0.82
CA ILE A 144 3.50 -5.67 -0.57
C ILE A 144 1.97 -5.65 -0.63
N ALA A 145 1.30 -6.26 0.34
CA ALA A 145 -0.15 -6.23 0.46
C ALA A 145 -0.69 -4.79 0.67
N GLN A 146 -0.07 -4.03 1.58
CA GLN A 146 -0.48 -2.64 1.80
C GLN A 146 -0.17 -1.73 0.61
N LYS A 147 0.97 -1.92 -0.07
CA LYS A 147 1.31 -1.18 -1.29
C LYS A 147 0.36 -1.54 -2.45
N TYR A 148 -0.05 -2.79 -2.56
CA TYR A 148 -1.11 -3.19 -3.48
C TYR A 148 -2.41 -2.42 -3.17
N ALA A 149 -2.82 -2.39 -1.91
CA ALA A 149 -4.03 -1.67 -1.50
C ALA A 149 -3.95 -0.15 -1.74
N VAL A 150 -2.76 0.46 -1.59
CA VAL A 150 -2.53 1.86 -1.99
C VAL A 150 -2.78 2.06 -3.48
N ALA A 151 -2.29 1.16 -4.33
CA ALA A 151 -2.53 1.24 -5.78
C ALA A 151 -4.02 1.05 -6.11
N VAL A 152 -4.72 0.12 -5.45
CA VAL A 152 -6.17 -0.07 -5.57
C VAL A 152 -6.94 1.20 -5.18
N GLY A 153 -6.52 1.91 -4.13
CA GLY A 153 -7.09 3.19 -3.70
C GLY A 153 -6.72 4.40 -4.58
N GLY A 154 -6.01 4.20 -5.70
CA GLY A 154 -5.63 5.25 -6.66
C GLY A 154 -4.32 5.96 -6.35
N GLY A 155 -3.59 5.56 -5.30
CA GLY A 155 -2.25 6.06 -5.03
C GLY A 155 -1.18 5.36 -5.88
N GLN A 156 0.08 5.76 -5.70
CA GLN A 156 1.22 5.14 -6.35
C GLN A 156 2.23 4.62 -5.32
N ASN A 157 3.06 3.67 -5.71
CA ASN A 157 4.06 3.13 -4.83
C ASN A 157 5.39 3.88 -4.95
N HIS A 158 5.90 4.34 -3.81
CA HIS A 158 7.32 4.64 -3.64
C HIS A 158 8.12 3.33 -3.68
N ARG A 159 9.45 3.36 -3.60
CA ARG A 159 10.29 2.15 -3.60
C ARG A 159 9.74 1.06 -2.67
N LEU A 160 9.79 -0.18 -3.14
CA LEU A 160 9.24 -1.35 -2.45
C LEU A 160 10.15 -1.79 -1.29
N GLY A 161 11.46 -1.64 -1.47
CA GLY A 161 12.44 -2.05 -0.49
C GLY A 161 13.72 -1.23 -0.53
N LEU A 162 14.84 -1.86 -0.18
CA LEU A 162 16.17 -1.27 -0.30
C LEU A 162 16.89 -1.67 -1.59
N PHE A 163 16.21 -2.44 -2.44
CA PHE A 163 16.77 -3.13 -3.60
C PHE A 163 16.32 -2.55 -4.95
N ASP A 164 15.29 -1.72 -4.98
CA ASP A 164 14.63 -1.29 -6.22
C ASP A 164 14.90 0.17 -6.60
N ALA A 165 15.26 1.05 -5.64
CA ALA A 165 15.70 2.41 -5.89
C ALA A 165 16.58 2.94 -4.77
N PHE A 166 17.45 3.89 -5.08
CA PHE A 166 18.17 4.65 -4.07
C PHE A 166 17.27 5.72 -3.46
N LEU A 167 17.40 5.91 -2.15
CA LEU A 167 16.97 7.12 -1.44
C LEU A 167 18.15 7.52 -0.56
N ILE A 168 18.89 8.51 -1.03
CA ILE A 168 20.08 9.05 -0.40
C ILE A 168 19.62 10.08 0.63
N LYS A 169 20.03 9.91 1.89
CA LYS A 169 19.69 10.73 3.03
C LYS A 169 20.94 11.33 3.64
N GLU A 170 20.77 12.29 4.57
CA GLU A 170 21.84 12.99 5.28
C GLU A 170 23.03 12.07 5.63
N ASN A 171 22.77 10.95 6.31
CA ASN A 171 23.84 10.02 6.71
C ASN A 171 24.57 9.36 5.53
N HIS A 172 23.89 9.13 4.42
CA HIS A 172 24.50 8.61 3.21
C HIS A 172 25.37 9.69 2.52
N ILE A 173 24.88 10.93 2.49
CA ILE A 173 25.59 12.09 1.93
C ILE A 173 26.91 12.31 2.71
N MET A 174 26.81 12.32 4.04
CA MET A 174 27.99 12.48 4.92
C MET A 174 29.01 11.35 4.71
N ALA A 175 28.55 10.09 4.68
CA ALA A 175 29.43 8.94 4.51
C ALA A 175 30.06 8.87 3.12
N ALA A 176 29.40 9.40 2.09
CA ALA A 176 29.92 9.43 0.71
C ALA A 176 30.87 10.60 0.43
N GLY A 177 30.90 11.62 1.30
CA GLY A 177 31.71 12.82 1.13
C GLY A 177 31.00 13.95 0.35
N GLY A 178 29.67 13.87 0.21
CA GLY A 178 28.83 14.88 -0.42
C GLY A 178 27.75 14.32 -1.34
N ILE A 179 26.81 15.17 -1.77
CA ILE A 179 25.66 14.80 -2.63
C ILE A 179 26.14 14.29 -3.98
N ALA A 180 27.04 15.02 -4.64
CA ALA A 180 27.55 14.64 -5.96
C ALA A 180 28.26 13.29 -5.94
N GLN A 181 29.08 13.02 -4.91
CA GLN A 181 29.79 11.76 -4.73
C GLN A 181 28.80 10.63 -4.46
N ALA A 182 27.77 10.85 -3.65
CA ALA A 182 26.73 9.86 -3.34
C ALA A 182 25.94 9.46 -4.59
N ILE A 183 25.51 10.42 -5.41
CA ILE A 183 24.80 10.18 -6.67
C ILE A 183 25.67 9.44 -7.67
N ALA A 184 26.90 9.92 -7.91
CA ALA A 184 27.82 9.27 -8.84
C ALA A 184 28.09 7.81 -8.44
N LYS A 185 28.27 7.55 -7.15
CA LYS A 185 28.45 6.20 -6.63
C LYS A 185 27.19 5.34 -6.77
N ALA A 186 26.00 5.90 -6.57
CA ALA A 186 24.75 5.19 -6.77
C ALA A 186 24.59 4.70 -8.23
N HIS A 187 24.84 5.57 -9.20
CA HIS A 187 24.81 5.20 -10.62
C HIS A 187 25.86 4.13 -11.00
N GLN A 188 27.02 4.12 -10.33
CA GLN A 188 28.04 3.08 -10.53
C GLN A 188 27.64 1.72 -9.92
N ILE A 189 27.02 1.74 -8.72
CA ILE A 189 26.63 0.51 -8.00
C ILE A 189 25.49 -0.21 -8.71
N ALA A 190 24.48 0.53 -9.17
CA ALA A 190 23.31 -0.07 -9.82
C ALA A 190 22.83 0.81 -10.98
N PRO A 191 23.47 0.72 -12.16
CA PRO A 191 23.08 1.48 -13.33
C PRO A 191 21.61 1.24 -13.71
N GLY A 192 20.88 2.34 -13.98
CA GLY A 192 19.47 2.30 -14.35
C GLY A 192 18.47 2.18 -13.18
N LYS A 193 18.94 2.08 -11.94
CA LYS A 193 18.06 2.26 -10.77
C LYS A 193 17.86 3.75 -10.52
N PRO A 194 16.61 4.18 -10.23
CA PRO A 194 16.34 5.57 -9.88
C PRO A 194 17.14 6.01 -8.66
N VAL A 195 17.66 7.23 -8.72
CA VAL A 195 18.39 7.87 -7.61
C VAL A 195 17.59 9.05 -7.11
N GLU A 196 17.08 8.91 -5.91
CA GLU A 196 16.39 9.96 -5.17
C GLU A 196 17.29 10.48 -4.06
N VAL A 197 17.30 11.81 -3.86
CA VAL A 197 18.07 12.48 -2.81
C VAL A 197 17.15 13.33 -1.97
N GLU A 198 17.19 13.13 -0.65
CA GLU A 198 16.52 13.97 0.34
C GLU A 198 17.37 15.20 0.62
N VAL A 199 16.79 16.39 0.51
CA VAL A 199 17.45 17.69 0.72
C VAL A 199 16.62 18.55 1.67
N GLU A 200 17.31 19.29 2.54
CA GLU A 200 16.71 20.17 3.54
C GLU A 200 16.96 21.65 3.25
N THR A 201 17.88 21.94 2.34
CA THR A 201 18.31 23.30 2.02
C THR A 201 18.32 23.57 0.52
N TRP A 202 18.22 24.85 0.15
CA TRP A 202 18.34 25.27 -1.24
C TRP A 202 19.70 24.91 -1.86
N ALA A 203 20.77 25.05 -1.09
CA ALA A 203 22.13 24.70 -1.54
C ALA A 203 22.28 23.21 -1.86
N GLU A 204 21.62 22.35 -1.10
CA GLU A 204 21.57 20.90 -1.39
C GLU A 204 20.72 20.57 -2.62
N LEU A 205 19.61 21.30 -2.83
CA LEU A 205 18.81 21.19 -4.06
C LEU A 205 19.67 21.48 -5.28
N GLU A 206 20.45 22.57 -5.28
CA GLU A 206 21.35 22.91 -6.39
C GLU A 206 22.38 21.80 -6.64
N GLN A 207 23.03 21.29 -5.57
CA GLN A 207 24.00 20.20 -5.70
C GLN A 207 23.36 18.92 -6.27
N ALA A 208 22.14 18.58 -5.85
CA ALA A 208 21.41 17.41 -6.37
C ALA A 208 21.05 17.58 -7.86
N LEU A 209 20.68 18.80 -8.28
CA LEU A 209 20.39 19.12 -9.70
C LEU A 209 21.64 19.06 -10.57
N GLU A 210 22.76 19.65 -10.11
CA GLU A 210 24.04 19.60 -10.81
C GLU A 210 24.57 18.18 -10.96
N ALA A 211 24.34 17.34 -9.94
CA ALA A 211 24.72 15.94 -9.92
C ALA A 211 23.73 15.02 -10.66
N GLN A 212 22.67 15.57 -11.26
CA GLN A 212 21.67 14.84 -12.06
C GLN A 212 20.90 13.76 -11.28
N ALA A 213 20.41 14.09 -10.08
CA ALA A 213 19.45 13.25 -9.38
C ALA A 213 18.19 13.04 -10.23
N ASP A 214 17.62 11.83 -10.24
CA ASP A 214 16.35 11.54 -10.93
C ASP A 214 15.16 12.18 -10.22
N ILE A 215 15.20 12.14 -8.88
CA ILE A 215 14.16 12.68 -7.99
C ILE A 215 14.86 13.45 -6.85
N VAL A 216 14.33 14.59 -6.48
CA VAL A 216 14.74 15.31 -5.28
C VAL A 216 13.57 15.42 -4.33
N MET A 217 13.75 14.88 -3.12
CA MET A 217 12.78 14.99 -2.04
C MET A 217 13.06 16.24 -1.22
N LEU A 218 12.11 17.16 -1.22
CA LEU A 218 12.15 18.41 -0.46
C LEU A 218 11.63 18.12 0.96
N ASP A 219 12.52 17.93 1.92
CA ASP A 219 12.13 17.61 3.30
C ASP A 219 11.92 18.89 4.11
N ASN A 220 10.70 19.04 4.62
CA ASN A 220 10.26 20.19 5.43
C ASN A 220 10.41 21.58 4.76
N PHE A 221 10.42 21.66 3.42
CA PHE A 221 10.36 22.93 2.72
C PHE A 221 9.01 23.62 2.98
N SER A 222 9.03 24.94 3.15
CA SER A 222 7.81 25.75 3.19
C SER A 222 7.11 25.73 1.82
N GLN A 223 5.82 26.05 1.80
CA GLN A 223 5.04 26.13 0.56
C GLN A 223 5.69 27.08 -0.46
N GLN A 224 6.17 28.25 -0.02
CA GLN A 224 6.82 29.21 -0.91
C GLN A 224 8.13 28.65 -1.48
N GLN A 225 8.93 27.96 -0.67
CA GLN A 225 10.15 27.32 -1.13
C GLN A 225 9.86 26.20 -2.15
N MET A 226 8.79 25.41 -1.97
CA MET A 226 8.36 24.42 -2.94
C MET A 226 7.95 25.05 -4.28
N ILE A 227 7.18 26.15 -4.26
CA ILE A 227 6.80 26.89 -5.48
C ILE A 227 8.04 27.40 -6.22
N ASP A 228 8.99 27.94 -5.47
CA ASP A 228 10.23 28.48 -6.06
C ASP A 228 11.11 27.33 -6.58
N ALA A 229 11.19 26.20 -5.88
CA ALA A 229 11.89 25.01 -6.32
C ALA A 229 11.30 24.44 -7.63
N VAL A 230 9.97 24.34 -7.73
CA VAL A 230 9.28 23.88 -8.97
C VAL A 230 9.63 24.76 -10.16
N LYS A 231 9.59 26.10 -9.98
CA LYS A 231 9.95 27.04 -11.04
C LYS A 231 11.44 26.94 -11.42
N HIS A 232 12.30 26.80 -10.42
CA HIS A 232 13.74 26.73 -10.62
C HIS A 232 14.17 25.43 -11.28
N VAL A 233 13.63 24.30 -10.81
CA VAL A 233 13.92 22.97 -11.38
C VAL A 233 13.43 22.85 -12.81
N ALA A 234 12.28 23.44 -13.14
CA ALA A 234 11.72 23.52 -14.50
C ALA A 234 11.74 22.17 -15.26
N GLY A 235 11.43 21.07 -14.55
CA GLY A 235 11.35 19.73 -15.12
C GLY A 235 12.68 19.00 -15.34
N ARG A 236 13.83 19.55 -14.88
CA ARG A 236 15.14 18.88 -14.97
C ARG A 236 15.23 17.58 -14.16
N CYS A 237 14.48 17.48 -13.08
CA CYS A 237 14.25 16.26 -12.31
C CYS A 237 12.82 16.25 -11.79
N LYS A 238 12.41 15.17 -11.12
CA LYS A 238 11.14 15.11 -10.40
C LYS A 238 11.31 15.66 -8.98
N LEU A 239 10.26 16.33 -8.48
CA LEU A 239 10.23 16.83 -7.12
C LEU A 239 9.21 16.07 -6.28
N GLU A 240 9.66 15.59 -5.12
CA GLU A 240 8.81 14.99 -4.10
C GLU A 240 8.74 15.92 -2.87
N ALA A 241 7.55 16.16 -2.34
CA ALA A 241 7.38 16.81 -1.05
C ALA A 241 7.22 15.78 0.07
N SER A 242 7.95 15.96 1.18
CA SER A 242 7.90 15.14 2.38
C SER A 242 7.97 16.00 3.64
N GLY A 243 7.55 15.42 4.78
CA GLY A 243 7.58 16.10 6.08
C GLY A 243 6.28 16.85 6.41
N ASN A 244 5.72 16.55 7.58
CA ASN A 244 4.58 17.26 8.20
C ASN A 244 3.32 17.45 7.31
N ILE A 245 3.12 16.60 6.30
CA ILE A 245 1.96 16.66 5.40
C ILE A 245 0.81 15.85 6.00
N THR A 246 -0.34 16.49 6.10
CA THR A 246 -1.59 15.94 6.61
C THR A 246 -2.69 16.08 5.56
N ILE A 247 -3.85 15.45 5.76
CA ILE A 247 -4.98 15.64 4.85
C ILE A 247 -5.42 17.11 4.75
N ALA A 248 -5.24 17.88 5.81
CA ALA A 248 -5.67 19.27 5.86
C ALA A 248 -4.84 20.20 4.96
N ASN A 249 -3.53 19.95 4.79
CA ASN A 249 -2.63 20.76 3.96
C ASN A 249 -2.22 20.07 2.66
N LEU A 250 -2.66 18.83 2.40
CA LEU A 250 -2.26 18.04 1.24
C LEU A 250 -2.53 18.77 -0.08
N ARG A 251 -3.74 19.33 -0.25
CA ARG A 251 -4.11 20.05 -1.48
C ARG A 251 -3.27 21.31 -1.67
N GLU A 252 -2.97 22.01 -0.60
CA GLU A 252 -2.14 23.22 -0.62
C GLU A 252 -0.70 22.88 -1.08
N VAL A 253 -0.11 21.82 -0.50
CA VAL A 253 1.20 21.31 -0.93
C VAL A 253 1.19 20.88 -2.39
N ALA A 254 0.19 20.13 -2.82
CA ALA A 254 0.06 19.69 -4.21
C ALA A 254 -0.07 20.86 -5.20
N SER A 255 -0.73 21.96 -4.77
CA SER A 255 -0.89 23.15 -5.59
C SER A 255 0.42 23.91 -5.85
N THR A 256 1.51 23.58 -5.15
CA THR A 256 2.85 24.11 -5.42
C THR A 256 3.42 23.65 -6.76
N GLY A 257 2.90 22.52 -7.29
CA GLY A 257 3.32 21.93 -8.55
C GLY A 257 4.38 20.84 -8.42
N VAL A 258 4.69 20.36 -7.21
CA VAL A 258 5.56 19.18 -7.02
C VAL A 258 4.96 17.95 -7.72
N ASP A 259 5.81 17.05 -8.22
CA ASP A 259 5.37 15.85 -8.94
C ASP A 259 4.77 14.81 -8.01
N TYR A 260 5.35 14.67 -6.80
CA TYR A 260 5.01 13.65 -5.84
C TYR A 260 4.83 14.21 -4.42
N ILE A 261 3.97 13.55 -3.66
CA ILE A 261 3.86 13.73 -2.21
C ILE A 261 3.86 12.36 -1.56
N SER A 262 4.81 12.06 -0.68
CA SER A 262 4.84 10.79 0.03
C SER A 262 4.27 10.89 1.44
N MET A 263 3.41 9.93 1.81
CA MET A 263 2.72 9.94 3.09
C MET A 263 2.73 8.57 3.76
N GLY A 264 3.45 8.46 4.88
CA GLY A 264 3.49 7.22 5.67
C GLY A 264 2.18 6.86 6.36
N VAL A 265 1.28 7.82 6.55
CA VAL A 265 -0.02 7.62 7.19
C VAL A 265 -0.93 6.65 6.43
N LEU A 266 -0.72 6.49 5.14
CA LEU A 266 -1.50 5.57 4.30
C LEU A 266 -1.36 4.11 4.76
N THR A 267 -0.18 3.74 5.23
CA THR A 267 0.16 2.34 5.54
C THR A 267 0.52 2.08 7.00
N LYS A 268 1.02 3.08 7.76
CA LYS A 268 1.39 2.88 9.17
C LYS A 268 0.23 3.04 10.16
N ASP A 269 -0.80 3.79 9.77
CA ASP A 269 -1.97 4.11 10.61
C ASP A 269 -3.21 3.47 9.98
N VAL A 270 -3.42 2.18 10.26
CA VAL A 270 -4.50 1.37 9.70
C VAL A 270 -5.61 1.21 10.73
N LYS A 271 -6.80 1.69 10.39
CA LYS A 271 -8.04 1.42 11.12
C LYS A 271 -8.85 0.43 10.28
N ALA A 272 -8.84 -0.85 10.68
CA ALA A 272 -9.53 -1.91 9.97
C ALA A 272 -11.02 -1.60 9.76
N VAL A 273 -11.54 -2.00 8.59
CA VAL A 273 -12.98 -1.89 8.26
C VAL A 273 -13.75 -2.96 9.01
N ASP A 274 -14.95 -2.63 9.48
CA ASP A 274 -15.83 -3.60 10.14
C ASP A 274 -16.56 -4.47 9.12
N LEU A 275 -16.30 -5.78 9.17
CA LEU A 275 -16.87 -6.80 8.29
C LEU A 275 -17.56 -7.89 9.11
N SER A 276 -18.53 -8.58 8.52
CA SER A 276 -19.10 -9.78 9.14
C SER A 276 -19.41 -10.85 8.12
N MET A 277 -19.25 -12.11 8.53
CA MET A 277 -19.76 -13.29 7.84
C MET A 277 -21.04 -13.78 8.51
N ARG A 278 -21.99 -14.23 7.73
CA ARG A 278 -23.22 -14.85 8.18
C ARG A 278 -23.53 -16.10 7.37
N PHE A 279 -23.82 -17.19 8.04
CA PHE A 279 -24.41 -18.33 7.36
C PHE A 279 -25.84 -18.00 6.90
N ASN A 280 -26.16 -18.44 5.72
CA ASN A 280 -27.51 -18.35 5.20
C ASN A 280 -28.28 -19.60 5.61
N ALA A 281 -29.47 -19.42 6.18
CA ALA A 281 -30.38 -20.49 6.57
C ALA A 281 -30.98 -21.15 5.35
#